data_a0b5c491a6c5007d9884a92455369266
#
_entry.id   a0b5c491a6c5007d9884a92455369266
#
_cell.length_a   1.000
_cell.length_b   1.000
_cell.length_c   1.000
_cell.angle_alpha   90.00
_cell.angle_beta   90.00
_cell.angle_gamma   90.00
#
_symmetry.space_group_name_H-M   'P 1'
#
loop_
_entity.id
_entity.type
_entity.pdbx_description
1 polymer ?
#
loop_
_entity_poly.entity_id
_entity_poly.type
_entity_poly.pdbx_seq_one_letter_code
_entity_poly.pdbx_strand_id
1 'polypeptide(L)'
;KLINDLLEVRFLLEPSIAAMAATHAEEKDIKKITALCDEVEELLNKHEDHTQKDIEFHTAIALSSKNVVVPRLVPVINSSIPLFVETTGGTLHEETIETHREIADAIASHDPLRAQDAMYLHLVYNRKRIQLSQK
;
A
#
# COMPACT_ATOMS: atom_id res chain seq x y z
N LYS A 1 1.44 9.28 18.81
CA LYS A 1 1.73 10.51 18.07
C LYS A 1 2.46 10.26 16.75
N LEU A 2 3.57 9.51 16.78
CA LEU A 2 4.34 9.20 15.57
C LEU A 2 3.49 8.45 14.53
N ILE A 3 2.75 7.42 14.95
CA ILE A 3 1.96 6.62 14.03
C ILE A 3 0.84 7.46 13.39
N ASN A 4 0.23 8.37 14.14
CA ASN A 4 -0.80 9.25 13.58
C ASN A 4 -0.22 10.24 12.59
N ASP A 5 0.97 10.78 12.87
CA ASP A 5 1.64 11.70 11.95
C ASP A 5 2.08 11.00 10.67
N LEU A 6 2.59 9.77 10.77
CA LEU A 6 2.94 8.96 9.60
C LEU A 6 1.70 8.64 8.76
N LEU A 7 0.60 8.30 9.41
CA LEU A 7 -0.67 8.01 8.73
C LEU A 7 -1.15 9.24 7.94
N GLU A 8 -1.08 10.41 8.54
CA GLU A 8 -1.45 11.67 7.89
C GLU A 8 -0.63 11.91 6.63
N VAL A 9 0.69 11.70 6.70
CA VAL A 9 1.58 11.82 5.54
C VAL A 9 1.24 10.79 4.47
N ARG A 10 0.96 9.55 4.86
CA ARG A 10 0.57 8.51 3.92
C ARG A 10 -0.72 8.87 3.18
N PHE A 11 -1.72 9.44 3.86
CA PHE A 11 -2.95 9.92 3.22
C PHE A 11 -2.69 11.04 2.21
N LEU A 12 -1.69 11.87 2.46
CA LEU A 12 -1.31 12.94 1.52
C LEU A 12 -0.64 12.38 0.27
N LEU A 13 0.16 11.34 0.40
CA LEU A 13 1.06 10.87 -0.66
C LEU A 13 0.55 9.66 -1.41
N GLU A 14 0.17 8.59 -0.69
CA GLU A 14 -0.03 7.30 -1.34
C GLU A 14 -1.22 7.21 -2.29
N PRO A 15 -2.39 7.81 -2.02
CA PRO A 15 -3.48 7.78 -3.00
C PRO A 15 -3.10 8.45 -4.33
N SER A 16 -2.39 9.58 -4.26
CA SER A 16 -1.91 10.29 -5.46
C SER A 16 -0.84 9.49 -6.19
N ILE A 17 0.06 8.85 -5.46
CA ILE A 17 1.10 7.99 -6.04
C ILE A 17 0.46 6.80 -6.76
N ALA A 18 -0.56 6.18 -6.17
CA ALA A 18 -1.30 5.09 -6.81
C ALA A 18 -1.96 5.53 -8.10
N ALA A 19 -2.55 6.73 -8.13
CA ALA A 19 -3.15 7.29 -9.34
C ALA A 19 -2.09 7.51 -10.42
N MET A 20 -0.93 8.04 -10.06
CA MET A 20 0.19 8.22 -11.00
C MET A 20 0.70 6.88 -11.54
N ALA A 21 0.79 5.86 -10.67
CA ALA A 21 1.19 4.52 -11.09
C ALA A 21 0.21 3.95 -12.10
N ALA A 22 -1.10 4.08 -11.86
CA ALA A 22 -2.11 3.61 -12.79
C ALA A 22 -1.99 4.30 -14.16
N THR A 23 -1.63 5.57 -14.17
CA THR A 23 -1.46 6.33 -15.42
C THR A 23 -0.21 5.92 -16.18
N HIS A 24 0.90 5.66 -15.49
CA HIS A 24 2.23 5.53 -16.11
C HIS A 24 2.86 4.14 -16.05
N ALA A 25 2.28 3.19 -15.32
CA ALA A 25 2.88 1.87 -15.17
C ALA A 25 3.04 1.16 -16.52
N GLU A 26 4.21 0.59 -16.72
CA GLU A 26 4.48 -0.26 -17.88
C GLU A 26 4.12 -1.71 -17.56
N GLU A 27 4.07 -2.57 -18.55
CA GLU A 27 3.69 -3.97 -18.35
C GLU A 27 4.59 -4.69 -17.35
N LYS A 28 5.90 -4.43 -17.37
CA LYS A 28 6.83 -5.03 -16.41
C LYS A 28 6.53 -4.58 -14.97
N ASP A 29 6.10 -3.33 -14.81
CA ASP A 29 5.73 -2.79 -13.49
C ASP A 29 4.48 -3.49 -12.96
N ILE A 30 3.49 -3.65 -13.83
CA ILE A 30 2.23 -4.31 -13.51
C ILE A 30 2.47 -5.76 -13.09
N LYS A 31 3.32 -6.47 -13.82
CA LYS A 31 3.68 -7.86 -13.47
C LYS A 31 4.32 -7.94 -12.09
N LYS A 32 5.23 -7.03 -11.78
CA LYS A 32 5.89 -7.00 -10.48
C LYS A 32 4.92 -6.67 -9.35
N ILE A 33 4.05 -5.67 -9.54
CA ILE A 33 3.05 -5.30 -8.56
C ILE A 33 2.09 -6.46 -8.29
N THR A 34 1.63 -7.12 -9.34
CA THR A 34 0.74 -8.27 -9.24
C THR A 34 1.40 -9.43 -8.50
N ALA A 35 2.66 -9.73 -8.83
CA ALA A 35 3.41 -10.78 -8.15
C ALA A 35 3.60 -10.49 -6.66
N LEU A 36 3.91 -9.24 -6.30
CA LEU A 36 4.05 -8.84 -4.91
C LEU A 36 2.72 -8.89 -4.16
N CYS A 37 1.63 -8.52 -4.83
CA CYS A 37 0.29 -8.65 -4.28
C CYS A 37 -0.02 -10.11 -3.94
N ASP A 38 0.31 -11.03 -4.86
CA ASP A 38 0.13 -12.47 -4.65
C ASP A 38 0.97 -12.98 -3.48
N GLU A 39 2.21 -12.51 -3.36
CA GLU A 39 3.11 -12.93 -2.28
C GLU A 39 2.62 -12.44 -0.91
N VAL A 40 2.13 -11.21 -0.82
CA VAL A 40 1.55 -10.68 0.42
C VAL A 40 0.33 -11.51 0.82
N GLU A 41 -0.56 -11.79 -0.14
CA GLU A 41 -1.75 -12.60 0.10
C GLU A 41 -1.39 -13.99 0.61
N GLU A 42 -0.39 -14.63 -0.02
CA GLU A 42 0.06 -15.96 0.39
C GLU A 42 0.59 -15.95 1.82
N LEU A 43 1.42 -14.97 2.17
CA LEU A 43 1.98 -14.85 3.52
C LEU A 43 0.89 -14.60 4.56
N LEU A 44 -0.07 -13.72 4.24
CA LEU A 44 -1.20 -13.46 5.13
C LEU A 44 -2.05 -14.71 5.35
N ASN A 45 -2.30 -15.48 4.29
CA ASN A 45 -3.08 -16.73 4.41
C ASN A 45 -2.37 -17.80 5.22
N LYS A 46 -1.04 -17.79 5.25
CA LYS A 46 -0.23 -18.70 6.04
C LYS A 46 0.05 -18.17 7.46
N HIS A 47 -0.43 -16.98 7.79
CA HIS A 47 -0.14 -16.29 9.05
C HIS A 47 1.36 -16.10 9.28
N GLU A 48 2.09 -15.86 8.19
CA GLU A 48 3.52 -15.54 8.22
C GLU A 48 3.75 -14.04 8.09
N ASP A 49 4.95 -13.58 8.46
CA ASP A 49 5.30 -12.16 8.39
C ASP A 49 5.35 -11.68 6.93
N HIS A 50 4.50 -10.74 6.60
CA HIS A 50 4.38 -10.17 5.25
C HIS A 50 5.01 -8.77 5.13
N THR A 51 5.64 -8.28 6.21
CA THR A 51 6.12 -6.89 6.28
C THR A 51 7.05 -6.52 5.13
N GLN A 52 8.06 -7.36 4.84
CA GLN A 52 9.01 -7.06 3.77
C GLN A 52 8.34 -7.01 2.39
N LYS A 53 7.43 -7.94 2.12
CA LYS A 53 6.72 -7.96 0.83
C LYS A 53 5.76 -6.80 0.71
N ASP A 54 5.17 -6.37 1.82
CA ASP A 54 4.31 -5.19 1.86
C ASP A 54 5.13 -3.93 1.51
N ILE A 55 6.32 -3.80 2.09
CA ILE A 55 7.26 -2.71 1.75
C ILE A 55 7.59 -2.73 0.27
N GLU A 56 7.92 -3.89 -0.28
CA GLU A 56 8.25 -4.04 -1.71
C GLU A 56 7.06 -3.69 -2.61
N PHE A 57 5.84 -4.05 -2.20
CA PHE A 57 4.62 -3.74 -2.93
C PHE A 57 4.42 -2.22 -3.05
N HIS A 58 4.50 -1.50 -1.93
CA HIS A 58 4.37 -0.04 -1.92
C HIS A 58 5.50 0.64 -2.69
N THR A 59 6.71 0.11 -2.59
CA THR A 59 7.87 0.62 -3.35
C THR A 59 7.66 0.45 -4.86
N ALA A 60 7.18 -0.72 -5.28
CA ALA A 60 6.92 -1.00 -6.69
C ALA A 60 5.87 -0.04 -7.26
N ILE A 61 4.83 0.27 -6.50
CA ILE A 61 3.81 1.25 -6.89
C ILE A 61 4.45 2.62 -7.09
N ALA A 62 5.27 3.07 -6.14
CA ALA A 62 5.93 4.36 -6.21
C ALA A 62 6.86 4.47 -7.43
N LEU A 63 7.63 3.42 -7.72
CA LEU A 63 8.52 3.40 -8.89
C LEU A 63 7.73 3.39 -10.19
N SER A 64 6.54 2.78 -10.19
CA SER A 64 5.66 2.70 -11.37
C SER A 64 5.03 4.05 -11.72
N SER A 65 5.07 5.02 -10.82
CA SER A 65 4.56 6.37 -11.07
C SER A 65 5.35 7.10 -12.15
N LYS A 66 6.60 6.68 -12.40
CA LYS A 66 7.55 7.32 -13.33
C LYS A 66 7.85 8.77 -12.98
N ASN A 67 7.49 9.21 -11.78
CA ASN A 67 7.79 10.54 -11.26
C ASN A 67 9.18 10.52 -10.65
N VAL A 68 10.04 11.46 -11.02
CA VAL A 68 11.45 11.50 -10.59
C VAL A 68 11.59 11.79 -9.08
N VAL A 69 10.64 12.52 -8.52
CA VAL A 69 10.68 12.92 -7.10
C VAL A 69 10.10 11.85 -6.19
N VAL A 70 9.05 11.15 -6.64
CA VAL A 70 8.33 10.16 -5.81
C VAL A 70 9.26 9.13 -5.13
N PRO A 71 10.28 8.56 -5.81
CA PRO A 71 11.17 7.63 -5.13
C PRO A 71 11.90 8.20 -3.90
N ARG A 72 12.05 9.51 -3.83
CA ARG A 72 12.68 10.17 -2.67
C ARG A 72 11.77 10.18 -1.45
N LEU A 73 10.47 9.96 -1.65
CA LEU A 73 9.47 9.90 -0.57
C LEU A 73 9.28 8.48 -0.07
N VAL A 74 9.75 7.49 -0.81
CA VAL A 74 9.60 6.07 -0.47
C VAL A 74 10.15 5.71 0.92
N PRO A 75 11.33 6.21 1.35
CA PRO A 75 11.83 5.89 2.69
C PRO A 75 10.87 6.26 3.82
N VAL A 76 10.12 7.36 3.69
CA VAL A 76 9.13 7.77 4.69
C VAL A 76 8.00 6.76 4.77
N ILE A 77 7.49 6.33 3.60
CA ILE A 77 6.43 5.33 3.51
C ILE A 77 6.92 3.99 4.08
N ASN A 78 8.10 3.55 3.63
CA ASN A 78 8.67 2.27 4.03
C ASN A 78 8.92 2.18 5.53
N SER A 79 9.38 3.27 6.15
CA SER A 79 9.63 3.29 7.59
C SER A 79 8.35 3.17 8.41
N SER A 80 7.20 3.53 7.83
CA SER A 80 5.91 3.45 8.52
C SER A 80 5.30 2.06 8.49
N ILE A 81 5.58 1.26 7.46
CA ILE A 81 4.90 -0.03 7.25
C ILE A 81 5.13 -1.02 8.40
N PRO A 82 6.35 -1.25 8.91
CA PRO A 82 6.54 -2.14 10.06
C PRO A 82 5.72 -1.72 11.27
N LEU A 83 5.66 -0.41 11.53
CA LEU A 83 4.90 0.13 12.66
C LEU A 83 3.40 -0.13 12.49
N PHE A 84 2.89 0.03 11.27
CA PHE A 84 1.48 -0.21 10.97
C PHE A 84 1.14 -1.70 11.08
N VAL A 85 1.99 -2.57 10.55
CA VAL A 85 1.81 -4.03 10.64
C VAL A 85 1.78 -4.47 12.10
N GLU A 86 2.72 -3.97 12.91
CA GLU A 86 2.79 -4.27 14.34
C GLU A 86 1.54 -3.77 15.08
N THR A 87 1.13 -2.52 14.82
CA THR A 87 0.01 -1.90 15.53
C THR A 87 -1.33 -2.55 15.19
N THR A 88 -1.52 -2.96 13.94
CA THR A 88 -2.76 -3.64 13.52
C THR A 88 -2.78 -5.12 13.92
N GLY A 89 -1.61 -5.69 14.23
CA GLY A 89 -1.51 -7.04 14.80
C GLY A 89 -2.13 -8.15 13.97
N GLY A 90 -2.15 -8.02 12.65
CA GLY A 90 -2.72 -9.02 11.76
C GLY A 90 -4.24 -9.05 11.73
N THR A 91 -4.90 -8.06 12.34
CA THR A 91 -6.37 -8.01 12.42
C THR A 91 -7.03 -7.52 11.14
N LEU A 92 -6.26 -7.01 10.17
CA LEU A 92 -6.74 -6.52 8.88
C LEU A 92 -6.41 -7.49 7.75
N HIS A 93 -6.37 -8.79 8.03
CA HIS A 93 -6.01 -9.82 7.06
C HIS A 93 -6.82 -9.72 5.77
N GLU A 94 -8.16 -9.81 5.89
CA GLU A 94 -9.05 -9.78 4.72
C GLU A 94 -9.07 -8.41 4.04
N GLU A 95 -9.11 -7.34 4.82
CA GLU A 95 -9.13 -5.97 4.31
C GLU A 95 -7.84 -5.65 3.56
N THR A 96 -6.70 -6.13 4.04
CA THR A 96 -5.40 -5.94 3.38
C THR A 96 -5.36 -6.67 2.04
N ILE A 97 -5.80 -7.93 2.01
CA ILE A 97 -5.87 -8.70 0.76
C ILE A 97 -6.78 -8.00 -0.25
N GLU A 98 -7.98 -7.62 0.17
CA GLU A 98 -8.96 -6.96 -0.68
C GLU A 98 -8.41 -5.66 -1.27
N THR A 99 -7.86 -4.79 -0.44
CA THR A 99 -7.41 -3.48 -0.90
C THR A 99 -6.13 -3.55 -1.73
N HIS A 100 -5.19 -4.42 -1.37
CA HIS A 100 -4.01 -4.64 -2.19
C HIS A 100 -4.38 -5.15 -3.59
N ARG A 101 -5.32 -6.10 -3.65
CA ARG A 101 -5.80 -6.65 -4.93
C ARG A 101 -6.49 -5.59 -5.77
N GLU A 102 -7.34 -4.78 -5.16
CA GLU A 102 -8.04 -3.70 -5.86
C GLU A 102 -7.06 -2.65 -6.38
N ILE A 103 -6.03 -2.31 -5.61
CA ILE A 103 -4.97 -1.39 -6.05
C ILE A 103 -4.25 -1.97 -7.27
N ALA A 104 -3.81 -3.23 -7.18
CA ALA A 104 -3.08 -3.89 -8.25
C ALA A 104 -3.92 -3.98 -9.52
N ASP A 105 -5.20 -4.35 -9.41
CA ASP A 105 -6.11 -4.46 -10.55
C ASP A 105 -6.38 -3.10 -11.19
N ALA A 106 -6.53 -2.06 -10.40
CA ALA A 106 -6.75 -0.70 -10.88
C ALA A 106 -5.53 -0.19 -11.67
N ILE A 107 -4.33 -0.47 -11.16
CA ILE A 107 -3.09 -0.10 -11.85
C ILE A 107 -2.97 -0.91 -13.16
N ALA A 108 -3.25 -2.19 -13.12
CA ALA A 108 -3.23 -3.05 -14.32
C ALA A 108 -4.22 -2.59 -15.38
N SER A 109 -5.34 -2.03 -14.95
CA SER A 109 -6.39 -1.50 -15.84
C SER A 109 -6.15 -0.06 -16.27
N HIS A 110 -5.07 0.56 -15.80
CA HIS A 110 -4.76 1.98 -16.05
C HIS A 110 -5.91 2.91 -15.66
N ASP A 111 -6.48 2.66 -14.48
CA ASP A 111 -7.61 3.41 -13.94
C ASP A 111 -7.15 4.22 -12.71
N PRO A 112 -6.70 5.48 -12.91
CA PRO A 112 -6.12 6.27 -11.83
C PRO A 112 -7.11 6.60 -10.70
N LEU A 113 -8.36 6.90 -11.01
CA LEU A 113 -9.33 7.21 -9.96
C LEU A 113 -9.62 5.99 -9.09
N ARG A 114 -9.77 4.83 -9.71
CA ARG A 114 -9.99 3.58 -9.00
C ARG A 114 -8.79 3.21 -8.12
N ALA A 115 -7.57 3.42 -8.63
CA ALA A 115 -6.34 3.17 -7.86
C ALA A 115 -6.25 4.10 -6.65
N GLN A 116 -6.56 5.37 -6.84
CA GLN A 116 -6.59 6.37 -5.77
C GLN A 116 -7.58 5.98 -4.68
N ASP A 117 -8.79 5.61 -5.06
CA ASP A 117 -9.85 5.22 -4.13
C ASP A 117 -9.47 3.96 -3.36
N ALA A 118 -8.89 2.96 -4.04
CA ALA A 118 -8.47 1.72 -3.41
C ALA A 118 -7.37 1.95 -2.37
N MET A 119 -6.39 2.79 -2.70
CA MET A 119 -5.32 3.13 -1.76
C MET A 119 -5.87 3.92 -0.58
N TYR A 120 -6.78 4.85 -0.83
CA TYR A 120 -7.43 5.62 0.22
C TYR A 120 -8.18 4.69 1.19
N LEU A 121 -8.94 3.75 0.65
CA LEU A 121 -9.68 2.77 1.47
C LEU A 121 -8.73 1.91 2.31
N HIS A 122 -7.60 1.48 1.73
CA HIS A 122 -6.57 0.73 2.44
C HIS A 122 -6.11 1.51 3.70
N LEU A 123 -5.84 2.80 3.53
CA LEU A 123 -5.41 3.65 4.64
C LEU A 123 -6.54 3.93 5.64
N VAL A 124 -7.79 4.01 5.18
CA VAL A 124 -8.96 4.16 6.06
C VAL A 124 -9.11 2.96 6.99
N TYR A 125 -8.94 1.74 6.49
CA TYR A 125 -8.98 0.53 7.32
C TYR A 125 -7.87 0.58 8.39
N ASN A 126 -6.65 0.96 7.98
CA ASN A 126 -5.54 1.12 8.92
C ASN A 126 -5.86 2.16 9.99
N ARG A 127 -6.39 3.32 9.59
CA ARG A 127 -6.75 4.40 10.52
C ARG A 127 -7.76 3.94 11.56
N LYS A 128 -8.81 3.27 11.12
CA LYS A 128 -9.86 2.77 12.02
C LYS A 128 -9.27 1.80 13.05
N ARG A 129 -8.41 0.89 12.60
CA ARG A 129 -7.82 -0.10 13.51
C ARG A 129 -6.85 0.54 14.50
N ILE A 130 -6.06 1.49 14.04
CA ILE A 130 -5.14 2.24 14.89
C ILE A 130 -5.92 3.01 15.96
N GLN A 131 -7.01 3.67 15.58
CA GLN A 131 -7.86 4.41 16.53
C GLN A 131 -8.45 3.47 17.58
N LEU A 132 -8.86 2.27 17.21
CA LEU A 132 -9.36 1.28 18.15
C LEU A 132 -8.27 0.82 19.13
N SER A 133 -7.03 0.67 18.66
CA SER A 133 -5.92 0.24 19.51
C SER A 133 -5.47 1.30 20.51
N GLN A 134 -5.87 2.56 20.30
CA GLN A 134 -5.48 3.69 21.17
C GLN A 134 -6.51 3.97 22.28
N LYS A 135 -7.55 3.17 22.36
CA LYS A 135 -8.61 3.34 23.38
C LYS A 135 -8.34 2.54 24.64
#